data_8b644a8359494d8ae2585307ef013f92
#
_entry.id   8b644a8359494d8ae2585307ef013f92
#
_cell.length_a   1.000
_cell.length_b   1.000
_cell.length_c   1.000
_cell.angle_alpha   90.00
_cell.angle_beta   90.00
_cell.angle_gamma   90.00
#
_symmetry.space_group_name_H-M   'P 1'
#
loop_
_entity.id
_entity.type
_entity.pdbx_description
1 polymer ?
#
loop_
_entity_poly.entity_id
_entity_poly.type
_entity_poly.pdbx_seq_one_letter_code
_entity_poly.pdbx_strand_id
1 'polypeptide(L)'
;MKIMQLIIIKKMSKNLILIYLLLLSYSFCIYPIAVFHGIVDSCTMKNTSRLVSDLQNDLKVHVECIEIGNGFMDSVTKPIQSQVEEACEKIKANPNFQGKFNILGISQGTLIGRYIIEKCDMEGQVMKYMSFDGPQMGIASIPKITCGSFCEWLCNITAPLAYKLRDHVAPCGYYKYKFDQETYMKTNVFLKMLNNENEIKDEEVYRRFSSLERVKLIKSKEDSVITPRDSSWFEFYDRTGREIVPLKQSDFYIKDYIGLRKLNEEGKVTFTEFSEEHVLYNMDEYNKHIVEFFKD
;
A
#
# COMPACT_ATOMS: atom_id res chain seq x y z
N MET A 1 38.69 9.41 -8.92
CA MET A 1 37.56 8.93 -9.74
C MET A 1 37.37 9.70 -11.05
N LYS A 2 37.19 11.02 -11.06
CA LYS A 2 37.04 11.82 -12.31
C LYS A 2 38.21 11.76 -13.27
N ILE A 3 39.48 11.67 -12.80
CA ILE A 3 40.68 11.60 -13.65
C ILE A 3 40.78 10.23 -14.36
N MET A 4 40.40 9.15 -13.70
CA MET A 4 40.40 7.80 -14.28
C MET A 4 39.32 7.64 -15.36
N GLN A 5 38.16 8.27 -15.21
CA GLN A 5 37.10 8.32 -16.23
C GLN A 5 37.53 9.07 -17.50
N LEU A 6 38.25 10.19 -17.36
CA LEU A 6 38.76 10.95 -18.51
C LEU A 6 39.83 10.21 -19.30
N ILE A 7 40.61 9.34 -18.69
CA ILE A 7 41.66 8.52 -19.36
C ILE A 7 41.02 7.38 -20.17
N ILE A 8 39.93 6.80 -19.68
CA ILE A 8 39.17 5.75 -20.38
C ILE A 8 38.50 6.30 -21.64
N ILE A 9 37.91 7.48 -21.56
CA ILE A 9 37.22 8.11 -22.69
C ILE A 9 38.19 8.45 -23.84
N LYS A 10 39.45 8.83 -23.56
CA LYS A 10 40.47 9.13 -24.59
C LYS A 10 40.94 7.94 -25.40
N LYS A 11 40.69 6.70 -24.95
CA LYS A 11 41.09 5.46 -25.63
C LYS A 11 39.98 4.74 -26.38
N MET A 12 38.75 5.23 -26.31
CA MET A 12 37.58 4.55 -26.92
C MET A 12 37.29 5.11 -28.33
N SER A 13 36.85 4.23 -29.22
CA SER A 13 36.32 4.65 -30.55
C SER A 13 35.06 5.54 -30.36
N LYS A 14 34.75 6.39 -31.33
CA LYS A 14 33.57 7.30 -31.26
C LYS A 14 32.27 6.55 -30.97
N ASN A 15 32.09 5.35 -31.51
CA ASN A 15 30.89 4.52 -31.27
C ASN A 15 30.85 3.96 -29.85
N LEU A 16 31.99 3.56 -29.29
CA LEU A 16 32.09 3.11 -27.92
C LEU A 16 31.86 4.25 -26.92
N ILE A 17 32.32 5.47 -27.26
CA ILE A 17 32.04 6.67 -26.45
C ILE A 17 30.54 7.00 -26.47
N LEU A 18 29.89 6.88 -27.62
CA LEU A 18 28.44 7.10 -27.74
C LEU A 18 27.65 6.05 -26.93
N ILE A 19 28.03 4.77 -27.02
CA ILE A 19 27.41 3.70 -26.22
C ILE A 19 27.67 3.91 -24.73
N TYR A 20 28.88 4.33 -24.33
CA TYR A 20 29.21 4.64 -22.93
C TYR A 20 28.44 5.85 -22.43
N LEU A 21 28.28 6.90 -23.23
CA LEU A 21 27.44 8.06 -22.92
C LEU A 21 25.95 7.71 -22.85
N LEU A 22 25.46 6.83 -23.74
CA LEU A 22 24.10 6.29 -23.67
C LEU A 22 23.87 5.41 -22.43
N LEU A 23 24.88 4.65 -22.01
CA LEU A 23 24.83 3.85 -20.79
C LEU A 23 24.96 4.71 -19.51
N LEU A 24 25.68 5.83 -19.56
CA LEU A 24 25.74 6.83 -18.48
C LEU A 24 24.48 7.68 -18.37
N SER A 25 23.72 7.80 -19.44
CA SER A 25 22.43 8.52 -19.46
C SER A 25 21.25 7.65 -19.01
N TYR A 26 21.45 6.42 -18.55
CA TYR A 26 20.48 5.73 -17.69
C TYR A 26 20.42 6.47 -16.34
N SER A 27 19.92 7.68 -16.42
CA SER A 27 19.45 8.41 -15.25
C SER A 27 18.30 7.57 -14.70
N PHE A 28 18.45 6.99 -13.52
CA PHE A 28 17.33 6.39 -12.81
C PHE A 28 16.29 7.50 -12.64
N CYS A 29 15.28 7.47 -13.48
CA CYS A 29 14.19 8.43 -13.40
C CYS A 29 13.29 7.96 -12.26
N ILE A 30 13.35 8.65 -11.13
CA ILE A 30 12.42 8.41 -10.04
C ILE A 30 11.07 8.94 -10.49
N TYR A 31 10.06 8.09 -10.50
CA TYR A 31 8.71 8.47 -10.88
C TYR A 31 8.00 9.24 -9.76
N PRO A 32 7.03 10.11 -10.09
CA PRO A 32 6.16 10.75 -9.10
C PRO A 32 5.57 9.76 -8.11
N ILE A 33 5.26 10.22 -6.90
CA ILE A 33 4.72 9.36 -5.84
C ILE A 33 3.36 9.90 -5.41
N ALA A 34 2.32 9.07 -5.57
CA ALA A 34 1.01 9.29 -4.98
C ALA A 34 0.97 8.70 -3.56
N VAL A 35 0.63 9.51 -2.57
CA VAL A 35 0.52 9.11 -1.18
C VAL A 35 -0.95 9.05 -0.78
N PHE A 36 -1.37 7.94 -0.16
CA PHE A 36 -2.71 7.78 0.41
C PHE A 36 -2.62 7.67 1.93
N HIS A 37 -3.29 8.60 2.62
CA HIS A 37 -3.31 8.68 4.08
C HIS A 37 -4.17 7.57 4.74
N GLY A 38 -3.99 7.41 6.05
CA GLY A 38 -4.70 6.43 6.86
C GLY A 38 -6.10 6.86 7.31
N ILE A 39 -6.70 6.03 8.17
CA ILE A 39 -7.94 6.38 8.88
C ILE A 39 -7.64 7.43 9.97
N VAL A 40 -8.60 8.33 10.23
CA VAL A 40 -8.43 9.47 11.17
C VAL A 40 -7.23 10.34 10.80
N ASP A 41 -6.93 10.44 9.52
CA ASP A 41 -5.84 11.22 8.96
C ASP A 41 -6.32 12.04 7.76
N SER A 42 -5.50 12.94 7.27
CA SER A 42 -5.69 13.74 6.07
C SER A 42 -4.35 14.22 5.52
N CYS A 43 -4.34 14.68 4.28
CA CYS A 43 -3.13 15.21 3.65
C CYS A 43 -2.55 16.43 4.38
N THR A 44 -3.37 17.15 5.15
CA THR A 44 -2.96 18.33 5.91
C THR A 44 -2.48 18.02 7.33
N MET A 45 -2.68 16.79 7.82
CA MET A 45 -2.20 16.41 9.15
C MET A 45 -0.68 16.35 9.20
N LYS A 46 -0.12 16.74 10.33
CA LYS A 46 1.31 17.02 10.53
C LYS A 46 2.22 15.86 10.07
N ASN A 47 1.88 14.63 10.41
CA ASN A 47 2.75 13.49 10.08
C ASN A 47 2.73 13.19 8.59
N THR A 48 1.55 13.16 7.97
CA THR A 48 1.38 12.90 6.54
C THR A 48 1.97 14.02 5.70
N SER A 49 1.67 15.29 6.01
CA SER A 49 2.23 16.45 5.29
C SER A 49 3.76 16.54 5.40
N ARG A 50 4.32 16.18 6.57
CA ARG A 50 5.76 16.11 6.77
C ARG A 50 6.39 15.00 5.92
N LEU A 51 5.85 13.79 5.96
CA LEU A 51 6.36 12.67 5.15
C LEU A 51 6.39 13.02 3.66
N VAL A 52 5.32 13.64 3.14
CA VAL A 52 5.24 14.09 1.74
C VAL A 52 6.33 15.11 1.43
N SER A 53 6.49 16.11 2.31
CA SER A 53 7.50 17.16 2.14
C SER A 53 8.92 16.60 2.21
N ASP A 54 9.21 15.73 3.17
CA ASP A 54 10.53 15.10 3.33
C ASP A 54 10.86 14.25 2.09
N LEU A 55 9.94 13.39 1.63
CA LEU A 55 10.13 12.59 0.43
C LEU A 55 10.36 13.44 -0.82
N GLN A 56 9.59 14.50 -1.02
CA GLN A 56 9.78 15.41 -2.16
C GLN A 56 11.15 16.08 -2.11
N ASN A 57 11.59 16.49 -0.91
CA ASN A 57 12.89 17.12 -0.71
C ASN A 57 14.06 16.16 -0.93
N ASP A 58 13.94 14.91 -0.47
CA ASP A 58 15.05 13.94 -0.53
C ASP A 58 15.17 13.27 -1.91
N LEU A 59 14.04 13.01 -2.56
CA LEU A 59 14.00 12.35 -3.87
C LEU A 59 14.06 13.32 -5.06
N LYS A 60 13.76 14.62 -4.84
CA LYS A 60 13.68 15.65 -5.90
C LYS A 60 12.69 15.28 -7.01
N VAL A 61 11.59 14.66 -6.65
CA VAL A 61 10.49 14.23 -7.53
C VAL A 61 9.17 14.77 -6.98
N HIS A 62 8.16 14.85 -7.83
CA HIS A 62 6.82 15.22 -7.38
C HIS A 62 6.26 14.16 -6.43
N VAL A 63 5.88 14.57 -5.22
CA VAL A 63 5.21 13.73 -4.21
C VAL A 63 3.93 14.46 -3.80
N GLU A 64 2.81 13.80 -3.93
CA GLU A 64 1.51 14.39 -3.64
C GLU A 64 0.65 13.43 -2.83
N CYS A 65 0.11 13.95 -1.73
CA CYS A 65 -0.93 13.25 -1.00
C CYS A 65 -2.28 13.48 -1.67
N ILE A 66 -3.00 12.41 -1.99
CA ILE A 66 -4.33 12.46 -2.58
C ILE A 66 -5.36 12.46 -1.46
N GLU A 67 -5.92 13.64 -1.17
CA GLU A 67 -6.96 13.80 -0.16
C GLU A 67 -8.25 13.09 -0.58
N ILE A 68 -8.81 12.28 0.32
CA ILE A 68 -10.06 11.56 0.10
C ILE A 68 -11.15 12.16 0.98
N GLY A 69 -12.21 12.64 0.35
CA GLY A 69 -13.27 13.36 1.05
C GLY A 69 -12.86 14.78 1.47
N ASN A 70 -13.32 15.23 2.63
CA ASN A 70 -13.16 16.58 3.15
C ASN A 70 -12.39 16.62 4.48
N GLY A 71 -11.38 15.74 4.63
CA GLY A 71 -10.53 15.68 5.81
C GLY A 71 -10.71 14.40 6.63
N PHE A 72 -10.11 14.37 7.82
CA PHE A 72 -9.93 13.13 8.57
C PHE A 72 -11.23 12.39 8.94
N MET A 73 -12.35 13.08 9.12
CA MET A 73 -13.64 12.42 9.43
C MET A 73 -14.15 11.58 8.26
N ASP A 74 -13.97 12.03 7.02
CA ASP A 74 -14.39 11.25 5.85
C ASP A 74 -13.58 9.98 5.67
N SER A 75 -12.34 9.93 6.17
CA SER A 75 -11.55 8.69 6.21
C SER A 75 -12.20 7.59 7.06
N VAL A 76 -13.08 7.96 8.00
CA VAL A 76 -13.84 7.05 8.87
C VAL A 76 -15.26 6.83 8.35
N THR A 77 -15.98 7.91 8.07
CA THR A 77 -17.43 7.90 7.83
C THR A 77 -17.82 7.62 6.39
N LYS A 78 -16.96 7.91 5.44
CA LYS A 78 -17.17 7.57 4.04
C LYS A 78 -16.86 6.08 3.82
N PRO A 79 -17.77 5.28 3.22
CA PRO A 79 -17.50 3.88 2.94
C PRO A 79 -16.19 3.69 2.16
N ILE A 80 -15.41 2.67 2.50
CA ILE A 80 -14.12 2.41 1.83
C ILE A 80 -14.28 2.24 0.32
N GLN A 81 -15.37 1.64 -0.15
CA GLN A 81 -15.67 1.51 -1.58
C GLN A 81 -15.75 2.89 -2.25
N SER A 82 -16.45 3.84 -1.64
CA SER A 82 -16.56 5.22 -2.18
C SER A 82 -15.23 5.97 -2.10
N GLN A 83 -14.39 5.69 -1.09
CA GLN A 83 -13.06 6.28 -0.98
C GLN A 83 -12.14 5.83 -2.13
N VAL A 84 -12.14 4.54 -2.47
CA VAL A 84 -11.27 4.02 -3.53
C VAL A 84 -11.73 4.44 -4.93
N GLU A 85 -13.04 4.59 -5.13
CA GLU A 85 -13.60 5.12 -6.37
C GLU A 85 -13.22 6.59 -6.57
N GLU A 86 -13.36 7.42 -5.53
CA GLU A 86 -12.90 8.82 -5.56
C GLU A 86 -11.39 8.93 -5.79
N ALA A 87 -10.60 8.08 -5.15
CA ALA A 87 -9.15 8.03 -5.35
C ALA A 87 -8.80 7.73 -6.82
N CYS A 88 -9.50 6.77 -7.42
CA CYS A 88 -9.33 6.39 -8.81
C CYS A 88 -9.63 7.58 -9.76
N GLU A 89 -10.74 8.28 -9.54
CA GLU A 89 -11.10 9.46 -10.32
C GLU A 89 -10.04 10.58 -10.18
N LYS A 90 -9.59 10.86 -8.94
CA LYS A 90 -8.58 11.89 -8.67
C LYS A 90 -7.24 11.56 -9.33
N ILE A 91 -6.77 10.32 -9.25
CA ILE A 91 -5.53 9.90 -9.93
C ILE A 91 -5.66 10.03 -11.44
N LYS A 92 -6.78 9.57 -12.04
CA LYS A 92 -7.03 9.69 -13.47
C LYS A 92 -7.11 11.13 -13.96
N ALA A 93 -7.59 12.04 -13.14
CA ALA A 93 -7.70 13.47 -13.48
C ALA A 93 -6.40 14.24 -13.22
N ASN A 94 -5.45 13.71 -12.43
CA ASN A 94 -4.25 14.43 -12.04
C ASN A 94 -3.17 14.35 -13.11
N PRO A 95 -2.72 15.48 -13.68
CA PRO A 95 -1.72 15.51 -14.76
C PRO A 95 -0.35 14.93 -14.33
N ASN A 96 -0.03 14.95 -13.03
CA ASN A 96 1.23 14.41 -12.51
C ASN A 96 1.30 12.88 -12.55
N PHE A 97 0.15 12.20 -12.65
CA PHE A 97 0.04 10.74 -12.64
C PHE A 97 -0.47 10.15 -13.98
N GLN A 98 -0.39 10.88 -15.08
CA GLN A 98 -0.76 10.38 -16.42
C GLN A 98 0.30 9.48 -17.05
N GLY A 99 1.52 9.49 -16.53
CA GLY A 99 2.63 8.60 -16.91
C GLY A 99 2.88 7.54 -15.88
N LYS A 100 4.12 7.05 -15.82
CA LYS A 100 4.57 6.13 -14.77
C LYS A 100 4.67 6.85 -13.43
N PHE A 101 4.20 6.21 -12.36
CA PHE A 101 4.26 6.73 -11.00
C PHE A 101 4.38 5.60 -9.96
N ASN A 102 4.65 5.98 -8.73
CA ASN A 102 4.74 5.08 -7.59
C ASN A 102 3.60 5.35 -6.60
N ILE A 103 3.28 4.37 -5.76
CA ILE A 103 2.27 4.51 -4.71
C ILE A 103 2.90 4.23 -3.35
N LEU A 104 2.63 5.11 -2.39
CA LEU A 104 2.82 4.91 -0.96
C LEU A 104 1.46 4.95 -0.27
N GLY A 105 1.02 3.83 0.25
CA GLY A 105 -0.15 3.75 1.12
C GLY A 105 0.25 3.71 2.59
N ILE A 106 -0.50 4.38 3.45
CA ILE A 106 -0.32 4.45 4.90
C ILE A 106 -1.57 3.86 5.56
N SER A 107 -1.43 2.80 6.37
CA SER A 107 -2.56 2.19 7.08
C SER A 107 -3.74 1.88 6.13
N GLN A 108 -4.95 2.39 6.35
CA GLN A 108 -6.09 2.26 5.43
C GLN A 108 -5.76 2.68 4.00
N GLY A 109 -4.92 3.69 3.80
CA GLY A 109 -4.50 4.18 2.49
C GLY A 109 -3.77 3.13 1.64
N THR A 110 -3.25 2.07 2.26
CA THR A 110 -2.66 0.93 1.54
C THR A 110 -3.71 0.17 0.73
N LEU A 111 -4.93 0.02 1.25
CA LEU A 111 -6.03 -0.60 0.53
C LEU A 111 -6.49 0.27 -0.65
N ILE A 112 -6.44 1.59 -0.48
CA ILE A 112 -6.72 2.56 -1.56
C ILE A 112 -5.66 2.41 -2.65
N GLY A 113 -4.38 2.39 -2.30
CA GLY A 113 -3.28 2.18 -3.23
C GLY A 113 -3.38 0.86 -4.00
N ARG A 114 -3.75 -0.24 -3.32
CA ARG A 114 -4.01 -1.51 -3.98
C ARG A 114 -5.17 -1.44 -4.97
N TYR A 115 -6.26 -0.78 -4.59
CA TYR A 115 -7.39 -0.63 -5.50
C TYR A 115 -6.99 0.12 -6.78
N ILE A 116 -6.18 1.17 -6.68
CA ILE A 116 -5.64 1.87 -7.85
C ILE A 116 -4.88 0.90 -8.76
N ILE A 117 -4.04 0.05 -8.19
CA ILE A 117 -3.25 -0.93 -8.95
C ILE A 117 -4.15 -1.98 -9.59
N GLU A 118 -5.07 -2.55 -8.83
CA GLU A 118 -5.81 -3.77 -9.17
C GLU A 118 -7.07 -3.49 -9.98
N LYS A 119 -7.75 -2.36 -9.75
CA LYS A 119 -9.11 -2.09 -10.24
C LYS A 119 -9.28 -0.81 -11.04
N CYS A 120 -8.40 0.18 -10.79
CA CYS A 120 -8.44 1.43 -11.52
C CYS A 120 -7.71 1.26 -12.85
N ASP A 121 -8.26 1.45 -13.96
CA ASP A 121 -7.66 1.22 -15.29
C ASP A 121 -6.40 2.08 -15.54
N MET A 122 -5.32 1.71 -14.87
CA MET A 122 -4.00 2.37 -14.84
C MET A 122 -2.87 1.37 -15.12
N GLU A 123 -3.14 0.38 -15.97
CA GLU A 123 -2.17 -0.69 -16.25
C GLU A 123 -0.84 -0.19 -16.79
N GLY A 124 0.25 -0.72 -16.22
CA GLY A 124 1.62 -0.38 -16.61
C GLY A 124 2.05 1.03 -16.21
N GLN A 125 1.23 1.77 -15.48
CA GLN A 125 1.58 3.10 -14.98
C GLN A 125 2.11 3.06 -13.55
N VAL A 126 1.58 2.18 -12.68
CA VAL A 126 2.11 2.03 -11.32
C VAL A 126 3.33 1.11 -11.36
N MET A 127 4.48 1.66 -10.97
CA MET A 127 5.75 0.93 -11.01
C MET A 127 6.08 0.27 -9.68
N LYS A 128 6.04 1.04 -8.59
CA LYS A 128 6.35 0.55 -7.25
C LYS A 128 5.19 0.80 -6.30
N TYR A 129 4.98 -0.16 -5.42
CA TYR A 129 3.99 -0.05 -4.35
C TYR A 129 4.64 -0.27 -2.99
N MET A 130 4.48 0.70 -2.10
CA MET A 130 4.84 0.57 -0.70
C MET A 130 3.59 0.57 0.17
N SER A 131 3.46 -0.44 0.99
CA SER A 131 2.44 -0.57 2.02
C SER A 131 3.07 -0.37 3.39
N PHE A 132 2.68 0.67 4.09
CA PHE A 132 3.12 0.95 5.44
C PHE A 132 1.98 0.64 6.43
N ASP A 133 2.14 -0.41 7.22
CA ASP A 133 1.18 -0.93 8.19
C ASP A 133 -0.24 -1.08 7.63
N GLY A 134 -0.34 -1.77 6.50
CA GLY A 134 -1.59 -1.91 5.79
C GLY A 134 -2.43 -3.10 6.26
N PRO A 135 -3.75 -2.97 6.45
CA PRO A 135 -4.62 -4.09 6.78
C PRO A 135 -4.93 -4.96 5.54
N GLN A 136 -3.90 -5.56 4.92
CA GLN A 136 -3.98 -6.24 3.63
C GLN A 136 -4.98 -7.42 3.63
N MET A 137 -5.05 -8.16 4.72
CA MET A 137 -6.02 -9.24 4.92
C MET A 137 -7.20 -8.82 5.81
N GLY A 138 -7.35 -7.51 6.05
CA GLY A 138 -8.38 -6.94 6.91
C GLY A 138 -7.99 -6.86 8.37
N ILE A 139 -8.97 -6.52 9.21
CA ILE A 139 -8.85 -6.35 10.66
C ILE A 139 -9.85 -7.23 11.39
N ALA A 140 -9.40 -7.91 12.46
CA ALA A 140 -10.27 -8.75 13.29
C ALA A 140 -11.01 -7.97 14.39
N SER A 141 -10.60 -6.73 14.64
CA SER A 141 -11.26 -5.78 15.54
C SER A 141 -11.18 -4.38 14.95
N ILE A 142 -12.19 -3.55 15.22
CA ILE A 142 -12.12 -2.13 14.83
C ILE A 142 -11.01 -1.46 15.66
N PRO A 143 -10.12 -0.68 15.02
CA PRO A 143 -9.04 0.00 15.72
C PRO A 143 -9.54 0.90 16.84
N LYS A 144 -8.81 0.95 17.94
CA LYS A 144 -9.06 1.91 19.02
C LYS A 144 -8.57 3.30 18.59
N ILE A 145 -9.41 4.01 17.87
CA ILE A 145 -9.12 5.34 17.36
C ILE A 145 -9.80 6.42 18.20
N THR A 146 -9.12 7.54 18.41
CA THR A 146 -9.63 8.66 19.18
C THR A 146 -10.07 9.78 18.25
N CYS A 147 -11.35 9.87 17.96
CA CYS A 147 -11.96 10.95 17.17
C CYS A 147 -13.32 11.42 17.75
N GLY A 148 -13.45 11.36 19.08
CA GLY A 148 -14.68 11.70 19.79
C GLY A 148 -15.63 10.53 19.96
N SER A 149 -16.82 10.80 20.50
CA SER A 149 -17.81 9.80 20.91
C SER A 149 -18.26 8.84 19.82
N PHE A 150 -18.24 9.27 18.55
CA PHE A 150 -18.55 8.38 17.43
C PHE A 150 -17.48 7.26 17.28
N CYS A 151 -16.20 7.61 17.37
CA CYS A 151 -15.13 6.62 17.31
C CYS A 151 -15.12 5.71 18.53
N GLU A 152 -15.39 6.22 19.71
CA GLU A 152 -15.54 5.42 20.93
C GLU A 152 -16.67 4.39 20.78
N TRP A 153 -17.81 4.80 20.22
CA TRP A 153 -18.91 3.89 19.91
C TRP A 153 -18.47 2.86 18.86
N LEU A 154 -17.82 3.28 17.78
CA LEU A 154 -17.37 2.42 16.70
C LEU A 154 -16.38 1.34 17.19
N CYS A 155 -15.45 1.69 18.07
CA CYS A 155 -14.49 0.75 18.65
C CYS A 155 -15.15 -0.36 19.50
N ASN A 156 -16.37 -0.14 19.96
CA ASN A 156 -17.12 -1.06 20.80
C ASN A 156 -18.22 -1.85 20.06
N ILE A 157 -18.33 -1.72 18.74
CA ILE A 157 -19.37 -2.45 18.00
C ILE A 157 -19.07 -3.95 17.95
N THR A 158 -20.14 -4.73 17.94
CA THR A 158 -20.06 -6.19 17.80
C THR A 158 -19.84 -6.61 16.33
N ALA A 159 -19.31 -7.81 16.11
CA ALA A 159 -19.07 -8.31 14.75
C ALA A 159 -20.32 -8.30 13.86
N PRO A 160 -21.53 -8.71 14.30
CA PRO A 160 -22.73 -8.62 13.49
C PRO A 160 -23.07 -7.19 13.07
N LEU A 161 -22.82 -6.20 13.94
CA LEU A 161 -23.06 -4.79 13.62
C LEU A 161 -22.00 -4.25 12.67
N ALA A 162 -20.72 -4.61 12.85
CA ALA A 162 -19.65 -4.23 11.93
C ALA A 162 -19.97 -4.72 10.51
N TYR A 163 -20.42 -5.94 10.34
CA TYR A 163 -20.82 -6.47 9.03
C TYR A 163 -22.02 -5.74 8.41
N LYS A 164 -22.96 -5.25 9.23
CA LYS A 164 -24.08 -4.42 8.74
C LYS A 164 -23.65 -3.03 8.30
N LEU A 165 -22.60 -2.49 8.93
CA LEU A 165 -22.09 -1.15 8.66
C LEU A 165 -21.00 -1.10 7.56
N ARG A 166 -20.66 -2.21 6.93
CA ARG A 166 -19.58 -2.28 5.94
C ARG A 166 -19.71 -1.31 4.76
N ASP A 167 -20.95 -0.97 4.40
CA ASP A 167 -21.26 -0.06 3.29
C ASP A 167 -21.51 1.38 3.78
N HIS A 168 -21.24 1.68 5.06
CA HIS A 168 -21.50 2.97 5.69
C HIS A 168 -20.28 3.54 6.43
N VAL A 169 -19.35 2.69 6.88
CA VAL A 169 -18.20 3.10 7.69
C VAL A 169 -16.96 2.38 7.17
N ALA A 170 -15.91 3.13 6.86
CA ALA A 170 -14.72 2.61 6.19
C ALA A 170 -14.12 1.35 6.83
N PRO A 171 -13.77 1.31 8.14
CA PRO A 171 -13.13 0.14 8.74
C PRO A 171 -14.03 -1.11 8.74
N CYS A 172 -15.33 -0.94 8.67
CA CYS A 172 -16.25 -2.06 8.56
C CYS A 172 -16.18 -2.75 7.18
N GLY A 173 -15.77 -2.04 6.13
CA GLY A 173 -15.64 -2.59 4.78
C GLY A 173 -14.46 -3.57 4.63
N TYR A 174 -13.43 -3.46 5.49
CA TYR A 174 -12.32 -4.41 5.54
C TYR A 174 -12.24 -5.19 6.87
N TYR A 175 -13.36 -5.20 7.62
CA TYR A 175 -13.50 -6.00 8.83
C TYR A 175 -13.65 -7.50 8.50
N LYS A 176 -12.87 -8.34 9.21
CA LYS A 176 -12.85 -9.80 9.07
C LYS A 176 -12.76 -10.44 10.45
N TYR A 177 -13.92 -10.80 11.02
CA TYR A 177 -13.93 -11.35 12.37
C TYR A 177 -13.26 -12.72 12.45
N LYS A 178 -12.28 -12.85 13.31
CA LYS A 178 -11.43 -14.04 13.38
C LYS A 178 -12.16 -15.33 13.70
N PHE A 179 -13.26 -15.26 14.48
CA PHE A 179 -14.06 -16.43 14.87
C PHE A 179 -15.26 -16.72 13.95
N ASP A 180 -15.48 -15.88 12.93
CA ASP A 180 -16.57 -16.06 11.97
C ASP A 180 -16.14 -15.58 10.57
N GLN A 181 -15.18 -16.28 10.02
CA GLN A 181 -14.73 -15.99 8.65
C GLN A 181 -15.72 -16.43 7.59
N GLU A 182 -16.68 -17.29 7.93
CA GLU A 182 -17.76 -17.70 7.03
C GLU A 182 -18.70 -16.52 6.71
N THR A 183 -19.09 -15.75 7.74
CA THR A 183 -19.87 -14.53 7.54
C THR A 183 -19.10 -13.50 6.72
N TYR A 184 -17.80 -13.34 6.95
CA TYR A 184 -16.96 -12.50 6.09
C TYR A 184 -17.04 -12.97 4.63
N MET A 185 -16.82 -14.24 4.35
CA MET A 185 -16.85 -14.78 2.98
C MET A 185 -18.22 -14.61 2.31
N LYS A 186 -19.32 -14.65 3.06
CA LYS A 186 -20.69 -14.45 2.54
C LYS A 186 -21.05 -12.99 2.32
N THR A 187 -20.56 -12.07 3.17
CA THR A 187 -21.11 -10.72 3.25
C THR A 187 -20.14 -9.62 2.85
N ASN A 188 -18.82 -9.83 2.99
CA ASN A 188 -17.87 -8.78 2.61
C ASN A 188 -17.78 -8.68 1.07
N VAL A 189 -17.83 -7.45 0.57
CA VAL A 189 -17.73 -7.15 -0.87
C VAL A 189 -16.35 -6.58 -1.19
N PHE A 190 -15.95 -5.55 -0.46
CA PHE A 190 -14.74 -4.78 -0.77
C PHE A 190 -13.45 -5.59 -0.63
N LEU A 191 -13.18 -6.10 0.57
CA LEU A 191 -11.90 -6.78 0.82
C LEU A 191 -11.78 -8.11 0.05
N LYS A 192 -12.89 -8.85 -0.09
CA LYS A 192 -12.94 -10.07 -0.92
C LYS A 192 -12.61 -9.80 -2.38
N MET A 193 -13.15 -8.71 -2.93
CA MET A 193 -12.85 -8.27 -4.29
C MET A 193 -11.37 -7.91 -4.42
N LEU A 194 -10.84 -7.11 -3.49
CA LEU A 194 -9.46 -6.67 -3.50
C LEU A 194 -8.48 -7.83 -3.32
N ASN A 195 -8.78 -8.79 -2.45
CA ASN A 195 -7.96 -9.98 -2.25
C ASN A 195 -8.22 -11.08 -3.28
N ASN A 196 -9.10 -10.82 -4.25
CA ASN A 196 -9.50 -11.80 -5.27
C ASN A 196 -9.96 -13.13 -4.63
N GLU A 197 -10.70 -13.05 -3.49
CA GLU A 197 -11.18 -14.20 -2.72
C GLU A 197 -12.53 -14.75 -3.23
N ASN A 198 -13.14 -14.13 -4.26
CA ASN A 198 -14.35 -14.64 -4.88
C ASN A 198 -14.12 -16.02 -5.51
N GLU A 199 -15.18 -16.80 -5.67
CA GLU A 199 -15.12 -18.12 -6.29
C GLU A 199 -14.52 -18.06 -7.71
N ILE A 200 -15.03 -17.14 -8.52
CA ILE A 200 -14.47 -16.82 -9.83
C ILE A 200 -13.41 -15.75 -9.62
N LYS A 201 -12.16 -16.08 -9.98
CA LYS A 201 -11.02 -15.16 -9.88
C LYS A 201 -11.07 -14.13 -11.01
N ASP A 202 -10.72 -12.90 -10.65
CA ASP A 202 -10.52 -11.82 -11.60
C ASP A 202 -9.07 -11.84 -12.10
N GLU A 203 -8.86 -12.26 -13.33
CA GLU A 203 -7.55 -12.35 -13.96
C GLU A 203 -6.87 -10.97 -14.10
N GLU A 204 -7.66 -9.89 -14.17
CA GLU A 204 -7.12 -8.54 -14.26
C GLU A 204 -6.43 -8.12 -12.95
N VAL A 205 -6.98 -8.50 -11.80
CA VAL A 205 -6.35 -8.26 -10.50
C VAL A 205 -4.96 -8.90 -10.45
N TYR A 206 -4.89 -10.18 -10.84
CA TYR A 206 -3.62 -10.91 -10.92
C TYR A 206 -2.64 -10.24 -11.87
N ARG A 207 -3.08 -9.94 -13.08
CA ARG A 207 -2.25 -9.36 -14.13
C ARG A 207 -1.69 -8.00 -13.72
N ARG A 208 -2.55 -7.12 -13.21
CA ARG A 208 -2.17 -5.75 -12.83
C ARG A 208 -1.25 -5.73 -11.63
N PHE A 209 -1.56 -6.44 -10.54
CA PHE A 209 -0.69 -6.47 -9.37
C PHE A 209 0.66 -7.15 -9.68
N SER A 210 0.64 -8.26 -10.43
CA SER A 210 1.89 -8.96 -10.81
C SER A 210 2.76 -8.21 -11.82
N SER A 211 2.28 -7.10 -12.40
CA SER A 211 3.05 -6.25 -13.31
C SER A 211 3.94 -5.23 -12.59
N LEU A 212 3.80 -5.07 -11.28
CA LEU A 212 4.63 -4.16 -10.49
C LEU A 212 6.12 -4.49 -10.62
N GLU A 213 6.96 -3.47 -10.67
CA GLU A 213 8.41 -3.64 -10.65
C GLU A 213 8.90 -4.05 -9.26
N ARG A 214 8.34 -3.42 -8.21
CA ARG A 214 8.71 -3.72 -6.81
C ARG A 214 7.55 -3.47 -5.85
N VAL A 215 7.50 -4.28 -4.81
CA VAL A 215 6.56 -4.14 -3.69
C VAL A 215 7.35 -4.13 -2.39
N LYS A 216 7.02 -3.20 -1.48
CA LYS A 216 7.54 -3.20 -0.12
C LYS A 216 6.39 -3.23 0.88
N LEU A 217 6.43 -4.20 1.78
CA LEU A 217 5.45 -4.39 2.83
C LEU A 217 6.13 -4.12 4.17
N ILE A 218 5.79 -3.00 4.80
CA ILE A 218 6.29 -2.61 6.12
C ILE A 218 5.25 -3.01 7.18
N LYS A 219 5.73 -3.65 8.24
CA LYS A 219 4.97 -4.02 9.42
C LYS A 219 5.68 -3.47 10.65
N SER A 220 5.00 -2.67 11.46
CA SER A 220 5.52 -2.17 12.72
C SER A 220 5.38 -3.23 13.81
N LYS A 221 6.46 -3.48 14.54
CA LYS A 221 6.55 -4.52 15.57
C LYS A 221 5.61 -4.25 16.74
N GLU A 222 5.47 -3.00 17.12
CA GLU A 222 4.64 -2.57 18.25
C GLU A 222 3.25 -2.09 17.80
N ASP A 223 2.85 -2.36 16.53
CA ASP A 223 1.52 -1.97 16.02
C ASP A 223 0.41 -2.58 16.86
N SER A 224 -0.37 -1.71 17.50
CA SER A 224 -1.56 -2.01 18.30
C SER A 224 -2.87 -1.59 17.61
N VAL A 225 -2.79 -0.98 16.44
CA VAL A 225 -3.94 -0.48 15.65
C VAL A 225 -4.47 -1.57 14.74
N ILE A 226 -3.60 -2.22 13.97
CA ILE A 226 -4.00 -3.33 13.10
C ILE A 226 -4.01 -4.64 13.87
N THR A 227 -5.16 -5.30 13.90
CA THR A 227 -5.31 -6.61 14.54
C THR A 227 -5.79 -7.65 13.53
N PRO A 228 -5.00 -8.71 13.25
CA PRO A 228 -3.61 -8.87 13.66
C PRO A 228 -2.67 -7.93 12.86
N ARG A 229 -1.59 -7.46 13.46
CA ARG A 229 -0.57 -6.65 12.75
C ARG A 229 0.06 -7.41 11.57
N ASP A 230 0.04 -8.72 11.64
CA ASP A 230 0.53 -9.61 10.59
C ASP A 230 -0.27 -9.48 9.28
N SER A 231 -1.47 -8.88 9.34
CA SER A 231 -2.25 -8.49 8.17
C SER A 231 -1.45 -7.58 7.21
N SER A 232 -0.48 -6.80 7.72
CA SER A 232 0.41 -5.96 6.90
C SER A 232 1.30 -6.77 5.95
N TRP A 233 1.51 -8.05 6.24
CA TRP A 233 2.24 -9.02 5.41
C TRP A 233 1.33 -10.06 4.76
N PHE A 234 0.03 -9.78 4.63
CA PHE A 234 -0.97 -10.68 4.08
C PHE A 234 -1.17 -11.97 4.90
N GLU A 235 -0.90 -11.94 6.19
CA GLU A 235 -1.16 -13.02 7.13
C GLU A 235 -2.45 -12.75 7.89
N PHE A 236 -3.15 -13.80 8.32
CA PHE A 236 -4.39 -13.64 9.08
C PHE A 236 -4.65 -14.88 9.94
N TYR A 237 -5.64 -14.80 10.80
CA TYR A 237 -6.04 -15.93 11.63
C TYR A 237 -6.50 -17.12 10.80
N ASP A 238 -6.23 -18.31 11.33
CA ASP A 238 -6.78 -19.57 10.86
C ASP A 238 -8.31 -19.61 11.03
N ARG A 239 -8.96 -20.69 10.56
CA ARG A 239 -10.41 -20.84 10.69
C ARG A 239 -10.90 -20.95 12.13
N THR A 240 -10.03 -21.30 13.06
CA THR A 240 -10.36 -21.35 14.49
C THR A 240 -10.25 -19.99 15.16
N GLY A 241 -9.64 -19.01 14.51
CA GLY A 241 -9.41 -17.67 15.02
C GLY A 241 -8.36 -17.60 16.13
N ARG A 242 -7.51 -18.62 16.27
CA ARG A 242 -6.55 -18.74 17.37
C ARG A 242 -5.11 -18.50 16.95
N GLU A 243 -4.73 -18.96 15.78
CA GLU A 243 -3.36 -18.89 15.28
C GLU A 243 -3.27 -18.05 14.00
N ILE A 244 -2.14 -17.39 13.81
CA ILE A 244 -1.85 -16.68 12.56
C ILE A 244 -1.31 -17.70 11.56
N VAL A 245 -1.93 -17.75 10.39
CA VAL A 245 -1.42 -18.53 9.25
C VAL A 245 -0.34 -17.70 8.55
N PRO A 246 0.92 -18.18 8.54
CA PRO A 246 1.98 -17.51 7.82
C PRO A 246 1.65 -17.38 6.33
N LEU A 247 2.04 -16.26 5.70
CA LEU A 247 1.72 -15.96 4.30
C LEU A 247 1.94 -17.16 3.38
N LYS A 248 3.12 -17.79 3.42
CA LYS A 248 3.49 -18.90 2.53
C LYS A 248 2.67 -20.19 2.73
N GLN A 249 1.92 -20.28 3.82
CA GLN A 249 1.02 -21.41 4.14
C GLN A 249 -0.44 -21.10 3.83
N SER A 250 -0.77 -19.86 3.49
CA SER A 250 -2.14 -19.44 3.18
C SER A 250 -2.56 -19.85 1.77
N ASP A 251 -3.83 -20.19 1.60
CA ASP A 251 -4.42 -20.44 0.28
C ASP A 251 -4.26 -19.24 -0.66
N PHE A 252 -4.33 -18.03 -0.11
CA PHE A 252 -4.12 -16.77 -0.84
C PHE A 252 -2.77 -16.75 -1.56
N TYR A 253 -1.70 -17.15 -0.88
CA TYR A 253 -0.36 -17.19 -1.45
C TYR A 253 -0.13 -18.45 -2.30
N ILE A 254 -0.52 -19.63 -1.80
CA ILE A 254 -0.28 -20.91 -2.50
C ILE A 254 -0.97 -20.92 -3.87
N LYS A 255 -2.21 -20.40 -3.94
CA LYS A 255 -2.97 -20.30 -5.19
C LYS A 255 -2.71 -18.99 -5.96
N ASP A 256 -1.88 -18.13 -5.40
CA ASP A 256 -1.43 -16.85 -5.96
C ASP A 256 -2.57 -15.96 -6.48
N TYR A 257 -3.50 -15.63 -5.60
CA TYR A 257 -4.75 -14.95 -5.97
C TYR A 257 -4.57 -13.60 -6.69
N ILE A 258 -3.49 -12.86 -6.36
CA ILE A 258 -3.22 -11.54 -6.94
C ILE A 258 -1.84 -11.42 -7.63
N GLY A 259 -1.07 -12.50 -7.72
CA GLY A 259 0.29 -12.47 -8.28
C GLY A 259 1.38 -12.07 -7.25
N LEU A 260 1.05 -12.05 -5.96
CA LEU A 260 2.02 -11.76 -4.89
C LEU A 260 3.10 -12.83 -4.79
N ARG A 261 2.74 -14.12 -4.95
CA ARG A 261 3.71 -15.22 -4.95
C ARG A 261 4.68 -15.08 -6.10
N LYS A 262 4.18 -14.83 -7.30
CA LYS A 262 5.01 -14.61 -8.50
C LYS A 262 6.02 -13.49 -8.25
N LEU A 263 5.58 -12.32 -7.79
CA LEU A 263 6.48 -11.21 -7.49
C LEU A 263 7.51 -11.55 -6.41
N ASN A 264 7.11 -12.30 -5.38
CA ASN A 264 8.02 -12.72 -4.31
C ASN A 264 9.07 -13.73 -4.80
N GLU A 265 8.68 -14.70 -5.63
CA GLU A 265 9.59 -15.67 -6.25
C GLU A 265 10.57 -14.99 -7.24
N GLU A 266 10.15 -13.90 -7.88
CA GLU A 266 11.00 -13.06 -8.73
C GLU A 266 11.91 -12.10 -7.93
N GLY A 267 11.86 -12.10 -6.58
CA GLY A 267 12.66 -11.23 -5.72
C GLY A 267 12.22 -9.77 -5.72
N LYS A 268 10.99 -9.49 -6.16
CA LYS A 268 10.42 -8.13 -6.27
C LYS A 268 9.65 -7.68 -5.01
N VAL A 269 9.42 -8.58 -4.05
CA VAL A 269 8.74 -8.25 -2.78
C VAL A 269 9.74 -8.17 -1.65
N THR A 270 9.68 -7.10 -0.88
CA THR A 270 10.49 -6.94 0.34
C THR A 270 9.57 -6.81 1.55
N PHE A 271 9.78 -7.66 2.53
CA PHE A 271 9.14 -7.60 3.84
C PHE A 271 10.08 -6.90 4.81
N THR A 272 9.60 -5.85 5.47
CA THR A 272 10.42 -5.04 6.38
C THR A 272 9.66 -4.85 7.69
N GLU A 273 10.33 -5.10 8.82
CA GLU A 273 9.77 -4.84 10.15
C GLU A 273 10.37 -3.55 10.69
N PHE A 274 9.52 -2.61 11.12
CA PHE A 274 9.93 -1.40 11.83
C PHE A 274 9.82 -1.62 13.33
N SER A 275 10.64 -0.90 14.09
CA SER A 275 10.73 -1.06 15.55
C SER A 275 9.64 -0.32 16.32
N GLU A 276 9.03 0.68 15.68
CA GLU A 276 8.11 1.63 16.29
C GLU A 276 6.66 1.13 16.33
N GLU A 277 5.77 1.96 16.86
CA GLU A 277 4.31 1.77 16.79
C GLU A 277 3.76 2.05 15.40
N HIS A 278 2.44 1.87 15.23
CA HIS A 278 1.71 2.02 13.97
C HIS A 278 2.08 3.30 13.20
N VAL A 279 2.55 3.13 11.97
CA VAL A 279 2.97 4.18 11.02
C VAL A 279 3.99 5.19 11.56
N LEU A 280 4.72 4.82 12.60
CA LEU A 280 5.86 5.59 13.08
C LEU A 280 7.17 5.00 12.54
N TYR A 281 8.18 5.85 12.42
CA TYR A 281 9.50 5.47 11.94
C TYR A 281 10.57 6.41 12.52
N ASN A 282 11.75 5.89 12.74
CA ASN A 282 12.92 6.71 12.99
C ASN A 282 13.63 7.10 11.68
N MET A 283 14.62 7.98 11.75
CA MET A 283 15.30 8.51 10.56
C MET A 283 16.12 7.45 9.81
N ASP A 284 16.63 6.44 10.51
CA ASP A 284 17.36 5.34 9.86
C ASP A 284 16.40 4.46 9.05
N GLU A 285 15.23 4.12 9.61
CA GLU A 285 14.18 3.39 8.93
C GLU A 285 13.63 4.17 7.71
N TYR A 286 13.41 5.48 7.88
CA TYR A 286 13.01 6.36 6.80
C TYR A 286 14.01 6.33 5.64
N ASN A 287 15.27 6.61 5.92
CA ASN A 287 16.31 6.68 4.88
C ASN A 287 16.51 5.32 4.20
N LYS A 288 16.72 4.27 4.98
CA LYS A 288 17.10 2.94 4.49
C LYS A 288 15.95 2.20 3.81
N HIS A 289 14.73 2.41 4.25
CA HIS A 289 13.61 1.60 3.80
C HIS A 289 12.58 2.36 2.98
N ILE A 290 12.36 3.65 3.25
CA ILE A 290 11.38 4.43 2.49
C ILE A 290 12.09 5.14 1.32
N VAL A 291 13.10 5.97 1.60
CA VAL A 291 13.80 6.76 0.57
C VAL A 291 14.51 5.86 -0.44
N GLU A 292 15.31 4.89 0.03
CA GLU A 292 16.05 3.97 -0.86
C GLU A 292 15.11 3.16 -1.77
N PHE A 293 13.95 2.72 -1.28
CA PHE A 293 13.00 1.96 -2.08
C PHE A 293 12.53 2.73 -3.33
N PHE A 294 12.32 4.02 -3.22
CA PHE A 294 11.89 4.84 -4.35
C PHE A 294 13.06 5.31 -5.23
N LYS A 295 14.30 5.32 -4.71
CA LYS A 295 15.51 5.64 -5.49
C LYS A 295 15.95 4.52 -6.43
N ASP A 296 15.85 3.26 -5.98
CA ASP A 296 16.24 2.07 -6.76
C ASP A 296 15.33 1.82 -7.96
#